data_72c3981710a86e7f67256aa382871b32
#
_entry.id   72c3981710a86e7f67256aa382871b32
#
_cell.length_a   1.000
_cell.length_b   1.000
_cell.length_c   1.000
_cell.angle_alpha   90.00
_cell.angle_beta   90.00
_cell.angle_gamma   90.00
#
_symmetry.space_group_name_H-M   'P 1'
#
loop_
_entity.id
_entity.type
_entity.pdbx_description
1 polymer ?
#
loop_
_entity_poly.entity_id
_entity_poly.type
_entity_poly.pdbx_seq_one_letter_code
_entity_poly.pdbx_strand_id
1 'polypeptide(L)'
;MRSRGVTARDPAKVNLQLSVGPLGSDGFHEVTTVFQAISLFDDVTVATADKGEGIKISITGQTSGGVPADNSNLAVKAAQLMIKNYDLPQDLVIKLKKEIPVAGGMAGGSADAAGVIVGLDSLFELGLSRDVMESVGSKIGSDVPFSICGGVAIGT
;
A
#
# COMPACT_ATOMS: atom_id res chain seq x y z
N MET A 1 7.13 -16.53 -22.34
CA MET A 1 5.78 -16.33 -21.76
C MET A 1 5.59 -14.86 -21.44
N ARG A 2 4.48 -14.24 -21.84
CA ARG A 2 4.23 -12.84 -21.40
C ARG A 2 3.94 -12.89 -19.91
N SER A 3 4.72 -12.18 -19.09
CA SER A 3 4.43 -12.04 -17.67
C SER A 3 3.07 -11.36 -17.52
N ARG A 4 2.13 -12.04 -16.87
CA ARG A 4 0.83 -11.45 -16.53
C ARG A 4 1.09 -10.42 -15.44
N GLY A 5 0.65 -9.18 -15.64
CA GLY A 5 0.82 -8.11 -14.67
C GLY A 5 -0.48 -7.32 -14.51
N VAL A 6 -0.66 -6.75 -13.33
CA VAL A 6 -1.80 -5.90 -12.96
C VAL A 6 -1.24 -4.57 -12.45
N THR A 7 -1.87 -3.46 -12.86
CA THR A 7 -1.55 -2.13 -12.35
C THR A 7 -2.75 -1.59 -11.57
N ALA A 8 -2.52 -1.26 -10.31
CA ALA A 8 -3.43 -0.50 -9.47
C ALA A 8 -3.01 0.97 -9.46
N ARG A 9 -3.98 1.87 -9.35
CA ARG A 9 -3.75 3.30 -9.21
C ARG A 9 -4.32 3.74 -7.87
N ASP A 10 -3.43 4.13 -6.96
CA ASP A 10 -3.77 4.40 -5.58
C ASP A 10 -3.65 5.87 -5.24
N PRO A 11 -4.72 6.49 -4.68
CA PRO A 11 -4.77 7.91 -4.41
C PRO A 11 -3.96 8.29 -3.16
N ALA A 12 -3.40 9.49 -3.19
CA ALA A 12 -2.98 10.18 -1.98
C ALA A 12 -4.18 10.51 -1.08
N LYS A 13 -3.90 10.78 0.18
CA LYS A 13 -4.90 11.28 1.13
C LYS A 13 -4.47 12.62 1.73
N VAL A 14 -5.45 13.35 2.21
CA VAL A 14 -5.28 14.47 3.13
C VAL A 14 -6.15 14.25 4.37
N ASN A 15 -5.76 14.86 5.48
CA ASN A 15 -6.57 14.92 6.67
C ASN A 15 -7.35 16.25 6.63
N LEU A 16 -8.68 16.18 6.48
CA LEU A 16 -9.56 17.37 6.56
C LEU A 16 -9.68 17.84 8.01
N GLN A 17 -9.61 16.91 8.94
CA GLN A 17 -9.54 17.15 10.37
C GLN A 17 -8.63 16.11 11.01
N LEU A 18 -7.87 16.53 12.01
CA LEU A 18 -7.03 15.68 12.84
C LEU A 18 -7.09 16.18 14.28
N SER A 19 -7.66 15.38 15.15
CA SER A 19 -7.67 15.61 16.59
C SER A 19 -6.85 14.55 17.28
N VAL A 20 -5.96 14.99 18.17
CA VAL A 20 -5.12 14.12 19.00
C VAL A 20 -5.61 14.25 20.44
N GLY A 21 -6.13 13.17 20.98
CA GLY A 21 -6.57 13.07 22.36
C GLY A 21 -5.42 13.01 23.37
N PRO A 22 -5.74 12.91 24.65
CA PRO A 22 -4.75 12.73 25.70
C PRO A 22 -4.01 11.40 25.52
N LEU A 23 -2.82 11.32 26.15
CA LEU A 23 -2.06 10.07 26.18
C LEU A 23 -2.83 9.01 26.97
N GLY A 24 -3.11 7.88 26.35
CA GLY A 24 -3.76 6.73 26.98
C GLY A 24 -2.81 5.98 27.92
N SER A 25 -3.37 5.11 28.73
CA SER A 25 -2.60 4.23 29.64
C SER A 25 -1.74 3.19 28.90
N ASP A 26 -2.02 2.97 27.63
CA ASP A 26 -1.26 2.10 26.70
C ASP A 26 -0.06 2.80 26.05
N GLY A 27 0.15 4.10 26.35
CA GLY A 27 1.24 4.91 25.80
C GLY A 27 0.96 5.50 24.42
N PHE A 28 -0.28 5.38 23.91
CA PHE A 28 -0.70 5.96 22.64
C PHE A 28 -1.70 7.09 22.84
N HIS A 29 -1.74 8.01 21.89
CA HIS A 29 -2.78 9.03 21.83
C HIS A 29 -3.97 8.50 21.04
N GLU A 30 -5.17 8.74 21.55
CA GLU A 30 -6.38 8.56 20.75
C GLU A 30 -6.38 9.60 19.61
N VAL A 31 -6.54 9.13 18.39
CA VAL A 31 -6.56 9.99 17.20
C VAL A 31 -7.90 9.87 16.53
N THR A 32 -8.55 11.00 16.27
CA THR A 32 -9.73 11.07 15.41
C THR A 32 -9.40 11.92 14.20
N THR A 33 -9.59 11.38 13.02
CA THR A 33 -9.28 12.07 11.77
C THR A 33 -10.37 11.87 10.74
N VAL A 34 -10.53 12.85 9.85
CA VAL A 34 -11.31 12.71 8.62
C VAL A 34 -10.34 12.64 7.46
N PHE A 35 -10.24 11.48 6.84
CA PHE A 35 -9.45 11.25 5.63
C PHE A 35 -10.24 11.61 4.39
N GLN A 36 -9.58 12.21 3.42
CA GLN A 36 -10.08 12.46 2.08
C GLN A 36 -9.05 11.98 1.05
N ALA A 37 -9.46 11.07 0.18
CA ALA A 37 -8.68 10.73 -1.00
C ALA A 37 -8.70 11.89 -2.00
N ILE A 38 -7.56 12.14 -2.65
CA ILE A 38 -7.41 13.22 -3.64
C ILE A 38 -6.92 12.66 -4.98
N SER A 39 -7.11 13.42 -6.06
CA SER A 39 -6.74 13.01 -7.42
C SER A 39 -5.25 13.19 -7.74
N LEU A 40 -4.41 12.75 -6.83
CA LEU A 40 -2.96 12.57 -7.00
C LEU A 40 -2.65 11.10 -6.72
N PHE A 41 -2.01 10.41 -7.64
CA PHE A 41 -1.92 8.96 -7.61
C PHE A 41 -0.50 8.47 -7.80
N ASP A 42 -0.18 7.34 -7.14
CA ASP A 42 0.91 6.46 -7.55
C ASP A 42 0.35 5.30 -8.39
N ASP A 43 1.09 4.84 -9.38
CA ASP A 43 0.76 3.62 -10.11
C ASP A 43 1.63 2.47 -9.59
N VAL A 44 0.98 1.39 -9.18
CA VAL A 44 1.60 0.19 -8.62
C VAL A 44 1.35 -0.99 -9.56
N THR A 45 2.40 -1.50 -10.17
CA THR A 45 2.30 -2.69 -11.03
C THR A 45 2.90 -3.89 -10.31
N VAL A 46 2.15 -4.97 -10.24
CA VAL A 46 2.61 -6.29 -9.76
C VAL A 46 2.56 -7.29 -10.88
N ALA A 47 3.59 -8.13 -10.99
CA ALA A 47 3.67 -9.19 -11.99
C ALA A 47 4.44 -10.38 -11.42
N THR A 48 4.29 -11.54 -12.06
CA THR A 48 5.13 -12.71 -11.77
C THR A 48 6.54 -12.52 -12.32
N ALA A 49 7.55 -12.98 -11.59
CA ALA A 49 8.93 -13.05 -12.02
C ALA A 49 9.34 -14.48 -12.40
N ASP A 50 10.54 -14.63 -12.95
CA ASP A 50 11.11 -15.95 -13.23
C ASP A 50 11.48 -16.66 -11.92
N LYS A 51 11.41 -17.99 -11.94
CA LYS A 51 11.64 -18.80 -10.75
C LYS A 51 13.04 -18.57 -10.15
N GLY A 52 13.06 -18.29 -8.85
CA GLY A 52 14.29 -18.08 -8.08
C GLY A 52 14.77 -16.62 -8.04
N GLU A 53 14.00 -15.69 -8.60
CA GLU A 53 14.36 -14.26 -8.60
C GLU A 53 13.92 -13.52 -7.33
N GLY A 54 12.96 -14.07 -6.57
CA GLY A 54 12.40 -13.43 -5.40
C GLY A 54 11.59 -12.18 -5.74
N ILE A 55 11.41 -11.30 -4.76
CA ILE A 55 10.70 -10.03 -4.97
C ILE A 55 11.68 -8.99 -5.50
N LYS A 56 11.42 -8.50 -6.71
CA LYS A 56 12.14 -7.38 -7.33
C LYS A 56 11.28 -6.13 -7.29
N ILE A 57 11.86 -5.01 -6.88
CA ILE A 57 11.20 -3.71 -6.87
C ILE A 57 11.97 -2.71 -7.73
N SER A 58 11.25 -1.94 -8.53
CA SER A 58 11.77 -0.79 -9.27
C SER A 58 10.90 0.44 -9.01
N ILE A 59 11.54 1.60 -8.88
CA ILE A 59 10.88 2.85 -8.48
C ILE A 59 11.24 3.91 -9.50
N THR A 60 10.22 4.55 -10.07
CA THR A 60 10.30 5.65 -11.03
C THR A 60 9.35 6.78 -10.63
N GLY A 61 9.30 7.84 -11.41
CA GLY A 61 8.38 8.97 -11.19
C GLY A 61 9.06 10.19 -10.56
N GLN A 62 8.31 11.29 -10.47
CA GLN A 62 8.87 12.58 -10.06
C GLN A 62 9.26 12.65 -8.59
N THR A 63 8.61 11.83 -7.75
CA THR A 63 8.85 11.78 -6.30
C THR A 63 9.56 10.51 -5.85
N SER A 64 10.29 9.85 -6.74
CA SER A 64 11.00 8.59 -6.45
C SER A 64 12.23 8.76 -5.55
N GLY A 65 12.75 9.97 -5.40
CA GLY A 65 13.92 10.25 -4.57
C GLY A 65 13.71 9.90 -3.11
N GLY A 66 14.64 9.13 -2.53
CA GLY A 66 14.58 8.72 -1.12
C GLY A 66 13.62 7.58 -0.79
N VAL A 67 12.91 7.02 -1.78
CA VAL A 67 12.07 5.84 -1.58
C VAL A 67 12.96 4.60 -1.57
N PRO A 68 12.94 3.78 -0.49
CA PRO A 68 13.80 2.59 -0.44
C PRO A 68 13.36 1.52 -1.45
N ALA A 69 14.34 0.90 -2.12
CA ALA A 69 14.11 -0.21 -3.04
C ALA A 69 14.51 -1.56 -2.42
N ASP A 70 14.21 -1.75 -1.15
CA ASP A 70 14.56 -2.93 -0.37
C ASP A 70 13.40 -3.41 0.52
N ASN A 71 13.68 -4.35 1.42
CA ASN A 71 12.69 -4.93 2.33
C ASN A 71 12.07 -3.94 3.35
N SER A 72 12.59 -2.73 3.48
CA SER A 72 12.00 -1.68 4.31
C SER A 72 10.81 -1.00 3.65
N ASN A 73 10.69 -1.10 2.32
CA ASN A 73 9.58 -0.54 1.56
C ASN A 73 8.26 -1.22 1.92
N LEU A 74 7.21 -0.43 2.18
CA LEU A 74 5.90 -0.95 2.58
C LEU A 74 5.24 -1.81 1.47
N ALA A 75 5.49 -1.51 0.20
CA ALA A 75 5.04 -2.33 -0.91
C ALA A 75 5.66 -3.74 -0.88
N VAL A 76 6.96 -3.84 -0.56
CA VAL A 76 7.63 -5.13 -0.40
C VAL A 76 7.09 -5.90 0.81
N LYS A 77 6.88 -5.22 1.94
CA LYS A 77 6.27 -5.82 3.13
C LYS A 77 4.86 -6.33 2.87
N ALA A 78 4.06 -5.58 2.10
CA ALA A 78 2.74 -6.00 1.70
C ALA A 78 2.79 -7.27 0.83
N ALA A 79 3.70 -7.34 -0.15
CA ALA A 79 3.88 -8.54 -0.97
C ALA A 79 4.31 -9.74 -0.14
N GLN A 80 5.26 -9.59 0.77
CA GLN A 80 5.71 -10.65 1.68
C GLN A 80 4.56 -11.18 2.55
N LEU A 81 3.72 -10.29 3.07
CA LEU A 81 2.56 -10.66 3.88
C LEU A 81 1.50 -11.40 3.05
N MET A 82 1.22 -10.93 1.84
CA MET A 82 0.30 -11.60 0.90
C MET A 82 0.79 -12.99 0.51
N ILE A 83 2.08 -13.12 0.17
CA ILE A 83 2.70 -14.42 -0.13
C ILE A 83 2.50 -15.39 1.04
N LYS A 84 2.80 -14.94 2.25
CA LYS A 84 2.69 -15.77 3.46
C LYS A 84 1.26 -16.18 3.77
N ASN A 85 0.30 -15.25 3.64
CA ASN A 85 -1.09 -15.50 4.05
C ASN A 85 -1.86 -16.36 3.05
N TYR A 86 -1.50 -16.28 1.76
CA TYR A 86 -2.27 -16.89 0.66
C TYR A 86 -1.45 -17.90 -0.16
N ASP A 87 -0.26 -18.30 0.34
CA ASP A 87 0.63 -19.27 -0.32
C ASP A 87 0.92 -18.92 -1.80
N LEU A 88 1.22 -17.65 -2.05
CA LEU A 88 1.49 -17.15 -3.39
C LEU A 88 2.92 -17.47 -3.83
N PRO A 89 3.21 -17.46 -5.16
CA PRO A 89 4.57 -17.54 -5.64
C PRO A 89 5.48 -16.46 -5.04
N GLN A 90 6.70 -16.84 -4.67
CA GLN A 90 7.66 -15.93 -4.05
C GLN A 90 8.35 -14.99 -5.05
N ASP A 91 8.25 -15.31 -6.34
CA ASP A 91 8.93 -14.61 -7.40
C ASP A 91 8.00 -13.57 -8.03
N LEU A 92 8.15 -12.31 -7.62
CA LEU A 92 7.30 -11.19 -8.01
C LEU A 92 8.13 -9.99 -8.48
N VAL A 93 7.57 -9.23 -9.41
CA VAL A 93 8.05 -7.90 -9.79
C VAL A 93 7.06 -6.86 -9.30
N ILE A 94 7.56 -5.86 -8.59
CA ILE A 94 6.82 -4.67 -8.17
C ILE A 94 7.42 -3.46 -8.89
N LYS A 95 6.59 -2.67 -9.56
CA LYS A 95 7.01 -1.41 -10.17
C LYS A 95 6.18 -0.29 -9.58
N LEU A 96 6.83 0.68 -8.95
CA LEU A 96 6.21 1.87 -8.40
C LEU A 96 6.51 3.06 -9.30
N LYS A 97 5.47 3.75 -9.77
CA LYS A 97 5.60 5.07 -10.37
C LYS A 97 5.10 6.10 -9.38
N LYS A 98 6.04 6.82 -8.76
CA LYS A 98 5.81 7.73 -7.65
C LYS A 98 5.52 9.15 -8.13
N GLU A 99 4.33 9.65 -7.81
CA GLU A 99 3.91 11.04 -8.01
C GLU A 99 3.44 11.68 -6.68
N ILE A 100 3.09 10.87 -5.67
CA ILE A 100 2.72 11.35 -4.34
C ILE A 100 4.00 11.77 -3.59
N PRO A 101 4.07 13.01 -3.06
CA PRO A 101 5.26 13.49 -2.34
C PRO A 101 5.67 12.60 -1.19
N VAL A 102 6.97 12.29 -1.11
CA VAL A 102 7.56 11.55 0.01
C VAL A 102 7.58 12.44 1.25
N ALA A 103 7.21 11.88 2.39
CA ALA A 103 7.15 12.59 3.69
C ALA A 103 6.19 13.81 3.70
N GLY A 104 5.30 13.92 2.73
CA GLY A 104 4.32 15.01 2.65
C GLY A 104 3.06 14.83 3.51
N GLY A 105 2.98 13.80 4.35
CA GLY A 105 1.75 13.49 5.12
C GLY A 105 0.60 12.95 4.28
N MET A 106 0.85 12.63 3.01
CA MET A 106 -0.16 12.18 2.04
C MET A 106 -0.24 10.66 1.89
N ALA A 107 0.45 9.91 2.74
CA ALA A 107 0.43 8.45 2.82
C ALA A 107 0.84 7.71 1.52
N GLY A 108 1.82 8.22 0.76
CA GLY A 108 2.27 7.60 -0.49
C GLY A 108 2.77 6.16 -0.32
N GLY A 109 3.54 5.87 0.73
CA GLY A 109 3.98 4.51 1.03
C GLY A 109 2.83 3.56 1.38
N SER A 110 1.79 4.07 2.05
CA SER A 110 0.57 3.30 2.36
C SER A 110 -0.26 3.05 1.10
N ALA A 111 -0.33 4.02 0.19
CA ALA A 111 -0.95 3.87 -1.12
C ALA A 111 -0.24 2.76 -1.92
N ASP A 112 1.11 2.76 -1.96
CA ASP A 112 1.89 1.72 -2.62
C ASP A 112 1.61 0.33 -2.04
N ALA A 113 1.54 0.21 -0.72
CA ALA A 113 1.20 -1.06 -0.06
C ALA A 113 -0.22 -1.53 -0.39
N ALA A 114 -1.19 -0.62 -0.39
CA ALA A 114 -2.57 -0.91 -0.80
C ALA A 114 -2.63 -1.40 -2.25
N GLY A 115 -1.92 -0.73 -3.16
CA GLY A 115 -1.82 -1.13 -4.55
C GLY A 115 -1.24 -2.52 -4.75
N VAL A 116 -0.26 -2.92 -3.94
CA VAL A 116 0.26 -4.29 -3.96
C VAL A 116 -0.79 -5.29 -3.50
N ILE A 117 -1.52 -5.02 -2.40
CA ILE A 117 -2.54 -5.93 -1.88
C ILE A 117 -3.64 -6.15 -2.93
N VAL A 118 -4.21 -5.06 -3.46
CA VAL A 118 -5.26 -5.10 -4.48
C VAL A 118 -4.76 -5.71 -5.78
N GLY A 119 -3.53 -5.35 -6.19
CA GLY A 119 -2.90 -5.88 -7.39
C GLY A 119 -2.67 -7.39 -7.33
N LEU A 120 -2.20 -7.92 -6.20
CA LEU A 120 -1.98 -9.36 -6.01
C LEU A 120 -3.30 -10.12 -5.89
N ASP A 121 -4.31 -9.56 -5.22
CA ASP A 121 -5.66 -10.13 -5.21
C ASP A 121 -6.18 -10.33 -6.64
N SER A 122 -6.08 -9.31 -7.47
CA SER A 122 -6.49 -9.36 -8.87
C SER A 122 -5.60 -10.29 -9.73
N LEU A 123 -4.27 -10.24 -9.55
CA LEU A 123 -3.32 -11.04 -10.33
C LEU A 123 -3.53 -12.54 -10.14
N PHE A 124 -3.79 -12.96 -8.90
CA PHE A 124 -3.98 -14.36 -8.52
C PHE A 124 -5.45 -14.76 -8.33
N GLU A 125 -6.38 -13.84 -8.62
CA GLU A 125 -7.83 -14.11 -8.57
C GLU A 125 -8.29 -14.65 -7.20
N LEU A 126 -7.76 -14.06 -6.09
CA LEU A 126 -8.03 -14.54 -4.74
C LEU A 126 -9.47 -14.25 -4.31
N GLY A 127 -10.09 -13.21 -4.83
CA GLY A 127 -11.47 -12.82 -4.53
C GLY A 127 -11.66 -12.34 -3.08
N LEU A 128 -10.66 -11.66 -2.52
CA LEU A 128 -10.73 -11.14 -1.16
C LEU A 128 -11.78 -10.03 -1.05
N SER A 129 -12.54 -10.04 0.04
CA SER A 129 -13.40 -8.91 0.35
C SER A 129 -12.57 -7.68 0.75
N ARG A 130 -13.18 -6.49 0.64
CA ARG A 130 -12.55 -5.25 1.09
C ARG A 130 -12.10 -5.34 2.55
N ASP A 131 -12.97 -5.81 3.44
CA ASP A 131 -12.67 -5.93 4.88
C ASP A 131 -11.46 -6.83 5.14
N VAL A 132 -11.30 -7.90 4.37
CA VAL A 132 -10.12 -8.79 4.47
C VAL A 132 -8.87 -8.06 4.00
N MET A 133 -8.91 -7.36 2.87
CA MET A 133 -7.77 -6.58 2.37
C MET A 133 -7.39 -5.46 3.34
N GLU A 134 -8.36 -4.74 3.92
CA GLU A 134 -8.12 -3.72 4.94
C GLU A 134 -7.49 -4.32 6.21
N SER A 135 -7.95 -5.49 6.63
CA SER A 135 -7.35 -6.23 7.77
C SER A 135 -5.90 -6.66 7.49
N VAL A 136 -5.58 -7.04 6.27
CA VAL A 136 -4.18 -7.30 5.85
C VAL A 136 -3.39 -5.99 5.88
N GLY A 137 -3.95 -4.92 5.31
CA GLY A 137 -3.33 -3.60 5.23
C GLY A 137 -3.01 -3.01 6.60
N SER A 138 -3.87 -3.19 7.59
CA SER A 138 -3.67 -2.69 8.95
C SER A 138 -2.42 -3.25 9.65
N LYS A 139 -1.95 -4.42 9.22
CA LYS A 139 -0.70 -5.04 9.72
C LYS A 139 0.56 -4.42 9.10
N ILE A 140 0.40 -3.67 8.01
CA ILE A 140 1.49 -2.99 7.31
C ILE A 140 1.64 -1.55 7.81
N GLY A 141 0.52 -0.84 7.96
CA GLY A 141 0.50 0.53 8.43
C GLY A 141 -0.92 1.05 8.64
N SER A 142 -1.06 2.05 9.51
CA SER A 142 -2.35 2.59 9.94
C SER A 142 -3.17 3.25 8.81
N ASP A 143 -2.50 3.81 7.80
CA ASP A 143 -3.17 4.48 6.68
C ASP A 143 -3.50 3.53 5.51
N VAL A 144 -2.95 2.30 5.51
CA VAL A 144 -3.15 1.35 4.42
C VAL A 144 -4.62 0.95 4.24
N PRO A 145 -5.40 0.68 5.32
CA PRO A 145 -6.84 0.40 5.17
C PRO A 145 -7.59 1.52 4.46
N PHE A 146 -7.30 2.78 4.79
CA PHE A 146 -7.92 3.91 4.10
C PHE A 146 -7.53 3.96 2.62
N SER A 147 -6.27 3.69 2.27
CA SER A 147 -5.82 3.65 0.87
C SER A 147 -6.57 2.57 0.06
N ILE A 148 -6.95 1.46 0.68
CA ILE A 148 -7.80 0.42 0.06
C ILE A 148 -9.24 0.90 -0.07
N CYS A 149 -9.79 1.53 0.98
CA CYS A 149 -11.17 2.02 1.03
C CYS A 149 -11.40 3.19 0.06
N GLY A 150 -10.53 4.19 0.10
CA GLY A 150 -10.67 5.43 -0.66
C GLY A 150 -11.81 6.33 -0.20
N GLY A 151 -12.13 7.34 -1.00
CA GLY A 151 -13.23 8.25 -0.74
C GLY A 151 -13.00 9.17 0.45
N VAL A 152 -13.99 9.25 1.34
CA VAL A 152 -13.93 9.98 2.63
C VAL A 152 -14.24 9.00 3.75
N ALA A 153 -13.41 8.99 4.79
CA ALA A 153 -13.61 8.11 5.94
C ALA A 153 -13.20 8.78 7.25
N ILE A 154 -13.80 8.33 8.33
CA ILE A 154 -13.39 8.69 9.69
C ILE A 154 -12.46 7.59 10.19
N GLY A 155 -11.25 7.98 10.62
CA GLY A 155 -10.30 7.11 11.31
C GLY A 155 -10.30 7.41 12.81
N THR A 156 -10.28 6.37 13.60
CA THR A 156 -10.20 6.43 15.07
C THR A 156 -9.14 5.49 15.59
#